data_0e12faf8aa16cab391203c6626754a51
#
_entry.id   0e12faf8aa16cab391203c6626754a51
#
_cell.length_a   1.000
_cell.length_b   1.000
_cell.length_c   1.000
_cell.angle_alpha   90.00
_cell.angle_beta   90.00
_cell.angle_gamma   90.00
#
_symmetry.space_group_name_H-M   'P 1'
#
loop_
_entity.id
_entity.type
_entity.pdbx_description
1 polymer ?
#
loop_
_entity_poly.entity_id
_entity_poly.type
_entity_poly.pdbx_seq_one_letter_code
_entity_poly.pdbx_strand_id
1 'polypeptide(L)'
;MITKYIRFVVYLFVITGFSYARADAYVDFFRAVNVDNASTVAELLAKGFDPNTLSEQGQVALYIAMREDSPKVAAVLLASPQLNIDATNAAGETPLMMAALKGRLDWTRKLIERGAKVQKPGWSPVHYAATSPNTELLALLLDRGANIDARAPDMSTPLMMAVRFGPEDSVKLLLRRGAEKSYINERNVTAAELARNADKRWLLRLLE
;
A
#
# COMPACT_ATOMS: atom_id res chain seq x y z
N MET A 1 -28.86 -41.50 -28.45
CA MET A 1 -29.37 -40.28 -27.79
C MET A 1 -28.86 -40.13 -26.35
N ILE A 2 -28.77 -41.16 -25.55
CA ILE A 2 -28.32 -41.19 -24.15
C ILE A 2 -26.88 -40.69 -23.95
N THR A 3 -25.94 -41.00 -24.86
CA THR A 3 -24.51 -40.61 -24.77
C THR A 3 -24.24 -39.11 -24.91
N LYS A 4 -25.09 -38.37 -25.63
CA LYS A 4 -25.00 -36.90 -25.73
C LYS A 4 -25.48 -36.21 -24.45
N TYR A 5 -26.49 -36.71 -23.79
CA TYR A 5 -27.00 -36.17 -22.52
C TYR A 5 -26.00 -36.41 -21.37
N ILE A 6 -25.37 -37.56 -21.30
CA ILE A 6 -24.34 -37.86 -20.28
C ILE A 6 -23.13 -36.91 -20.45
N ARG A 7 -22.66 -36.66 -21.68
CA ARG A 7 -21.58 -35.68 -21.93
C ARG A 7 -21.97 -34.27 -21.53
N PHE A 8 -23.20 -33.84 -21.77
CA PHE A 8 -23.70 -32.50 -21.41
C PHE A 8 -23.82 -32.34 -19.89
N VAL A 9 -24.31 -33.34 -19.18
CA VAL A 9 -24.45 -33.35 -17.71
C VAL A 9 -23.05 -33.37 -17.06
N VAL A 10 -22.10 -34.16 -17.56
CA VAL A 10 -20.72 -34.16 -17.07
C VAL A 10 -20.03 -32.83 -17.34
N TYR A 11 -20.24 -32.19 -18.50
CA TYR A 11 -19.72 -30.84 -18.79
C TYR A 11 -20.32 -29.79 -17.87
N LEU A 12 -21.61 -29.85 -17.58
CA LEU A 12 -22.30 -28.93 -16.66
C LEU A 12 -21.79 -29.09 -15.22
N PHE A 13 -21.58 -30.34 -14.75
CA PHE A 13 -21.02 -30.63 -13.43
C PHE A 13 -19.57 -30.19 -13.29
N VAL A 14 -18.76 -30.33 -14.35
CA VAL A 14 -17.39 -29.84 -14.37
C VAL A 14 -17.34 -28.31 -14.32
N ILE A 15 -18.17 -27.62 -15.10
CA ILE A 15 -18.23 -26.14 -15.11
C ILE A 15 -18.74 -25.60 -13.80
N THR A 16 -19.81 -26.16 -13.23
CA THR A 16 -20.37 -25.71 -11.93
C THR A 16 -19.45 -26.08 -10.76
N GLY A 17 -18.87 -27.28 -10.75
CA GLY A 17 -17.92 -27.69 -9.72
C GLY A 17 -16.63 -26.86 -9.72
N PHE A 18 -16.14 -26.45 -10.90
CA PHE A 18 -14.98 -25.54 -11.02
C PHE A 18 -15.34 -24.12 -10.51
N SER A 19 -16.57 -23.68 -10.71
CA SER A 19 -17.03 -22.36 -10.24
C SER A 19 -17.19 -22.31 -8.71
N TYR A 20 -17.74 -23.36 -8.09
CA TYR A 20 -17.88 -23.45 -6.63
C TYR A 20 -16.54 -23.57 -5.94
N ALA A 21 -15.65 -24.46 -6.38
CA ALA A 21 -14.30 -24.62 -5.82
C ALA A 21 -13.47 -23.30 -5.90
N ARG A 22 -13.69 -22.51 -6.94
CA ARG A 22 -13.01 -21.21 -7.10
C ARG A 22 -13.58 -20.13 -6.19
N ALA A 23 -14.89 -20.15 -5.95
CA ALA A 23 -15.57 -19.24 -5.01
C ALA A 23 -15.14 -19.53 -3.56
N ASP A 24 -15.07 -20.80 -3.16
CA ASP A 24 -14.60 -21.20 -1.84
C ASP A 24 -13.13 -20.83 -1.63
N ALA A 25 -12.26 -21.07 -2.62
CA ALA A 25 -10.86 -20.69 -2.57
C ALA A 25 -10.65 -19.17 -2.41
N TYR A 26 -11.50 -18.36 -3.06
CA TYR A 26 -11.47 -16.90 -2.94
C TYR A 26 -11.82 -16.45 -1.51
N VAL A 27 -12.90 -16.97 -0.94
CA VAL A 27 -13.32 -16.65 0.44
C VAL A 27 -12.28 -17.09 1.45
N ASP A 28 -11.74 -18.31 1.30
CA ASP A 28 -10.73 -18.87 2.20
C ASP A 28 -9.41 -18.08 2.10
N PHE A 29 -9.01 -17.65 0.90
CA PHE A 29 -7.81 -16.85 0.70
C PHE A 29 -7.88 -15.54 1.46
N PHE A 30 -8.93 -14.74 1.28
CA PHE A 30 -9.03 -13.44 1.95
C PHE A 30 -9.32 -13.57 3.45
N ARG A 31 -10.02 -14.61 3.89
CA ARG A 31 -10.15 -14.93 5.32
C ARG A 31 -8.78 -15.23 5.92
N ALA A 32 -7.98 -16.08 5.26
CA ALA A 32 -6.64 -16.43 5.71
C ALA A 32 -5.70 -15.22 5.77
N VAL A 33 -5.79 -14.30 4.80
CA VAL A 33 -5.02 -13.04 4.79
C VAL A 33 -5.35 -12.19 6.01
N ASN A 34 -6.63 -12.03 6.33
CA ASN A 34 -7.08 -11.19 7.45
C ASN A 34 -6.69 -11.74 8.84
N VAL A 35 -6.53 -13.06 8.97
CA VAL A 35 -6.18 -13.70 10.27
C VAL A 35 -4.74 -14.20 10.33
N ASP A 36 -3.88 -13.73 9.43
CA ASP A 36 -2.45 -14.11 9.31
C ASP A 36 -2.20 -15.63 9.21
N ASN A 37 -3.12 -16.36 8.52
CA ASN A 37 -3.00 -17.79 8.30
C ASN A 37 -2.15 -18.09 7.05
N ALA A 38 -0.83 -18.10 7.23
CA ALA A 38 0.14 -18.31 6.17
C ALA A 38 0.05 -19.69 5.51
N SER A 39 -0.32 -20.74 6.26
CA SER A 39 -0.41 -22.11 5.71
C SER A 39 -1.52 -22.22 4.67
N THR A 40 -2.70 -21.67 4.95
CA THR A 40 -3.82 -21.66 3.99
C THR A 40 -3.46 -20.83 2.74
N VAL A 41 -2.84 -19.65 2.92
CA VAL A 41 -2.39 -18.83 1.78
C VAL A 41 -1.38 -19.58 0.94
N ALA A 42 -0.35 -20.21 1.55
CA ALA A 42 0.66 -20.99 0.83
C ALA A 42 0.05 -22.16 0.04
N GLU A 43 -0.89 -22.90 0.66
CA GLU A 43 -1.58 -24.01 0.00
C GLU A 43 -2.40 -23.54 -1.22
N LEU A 44 -3.13 -22.43 -1.09
CA LEU A 44 -3.93 -21.89 -2.19
C LEU A 44 -3.05 -21.39 -3.34
N LEU A 45 -1.94 -20.71 -3.04
CA LEU A 45 -0.97 -20.28 -4.05
C LEU A 45 -0.33 -21.49 -4.76
N ALA A 46 0.01 -22.56 -4.02
CA ALA A 46 0.54 -23.79 -4.60
C ALA A 46 -0.48 -24.51 -5.52
N LYS A 47 -1.78 -24.34 -5.25
CA LYS A 47 -2.89 -24.81 -6.12
C LYS A 47 -3.18 -23.88 -7.30
N GLY A 48 -2.40 -22.80 -7.47
CA GLY A 48 -2.52 -21.85 -8.59
C GLY A 48 -3.49 -20.69 -8.35
N PHE A 49 -3.84 -20.39 -7.09
CA PHE A 49 -4.57 -19.16 -6.79
C PHE A 49 -3.68 -17.94 -7.09
N ASP A 50 -4.21 -16.95 -7.79
CA ASP A 50 -3.46 -15.74 -8.17
C ASP A 50 -3.27 -14.81 -6.96
N PRO A 51 -2.01 -14.53 -6.51
CA PRO A 51 -1.73 -13.63 -5.38
C PRO A 51 -2.18 -12.18 -5.64
N ASN A 52 -2.45 -11.82 -6.90
CA ASN A 52 -2.86 -10.47 -7.31
C ASN A 52 -4.38 -10.30 -7.36
N THR A 53 -5.15 -11.34 -7.02
CA THR A 53 -6.60 -11.27 -6.95
C THR A 53 -7.04 -10.13 -6.03
N LEU A 54 -8.04 -9.36 -6.48
CA LEU A 54 -8.64 -8.28 -5.69
C LEU A 54 -9.74 -8.84 -4.77
N SER A 55 -9.80 -8.34 -3.55
CA SER A 55 -10.92 -8.56 -2.63
C SER A 55 -12.19 -7.86 -3.14
N GLU A 56 -13.34 -8.13 -2.52
CA GLU A 56 -14.60 -7.42 -2.81
C GLU A 56 -14.47 -5.90 -2.64
N GLN A 57 -13.54 -5.45 -1.78
CA GLN A 57 -13.24 -4.03 -1.58
C GLN A 57 -12.18 -3.50 -2.55
N GLY A 58 -11.81 -4.27 -3.58
CA GLY A 58 -10.81 -3.88 -4.57
C GLY A 58 -9.38 -3.78 -4.02
N GLN A 59 -9.03 -4.58 -3.02
CA GLN A 59 -7.71 -4.57 -2.38
C GLN A 59 -6.94 -5.85 -2.68
N VAL A 60 -5.64 -5.73 -2.97
CA VAL A 60 -4.75 -6.88 -3.12
C VAL A 60 -4.34 -7.45 -1.76
N ALA A 61 -4.09 -8.75 -1.71
CA ALA A 61 -3.77 -9.46 -0.46
C ALA A 61 -2.56 -8.85 0.28
N LEU A 62 -1.50 -8.47 -0.44
CA LEU A 62 -0.32 -7.86 0.19
C LEU A 62 -0.63 -6.49 0.82
N TYR A 63 -1.49 -5.68 0.21
CA TYR A 63 -1.96 -4.43 0.82
C TYR A 63 -2.72 -4.69 2.11
N ILE A 64 -3.62 -5.68 2.11
CA ILE A 64 -4.38 -6.08 3.30
C ILE A 64 -3.42 -6.56 4.39
N ALA A 65 -2.43 -7.41 4.05
CA ALA A 65 -1.44 -7.90 5.00
C ALA A 65 -0.63 -6.77 5.66
N MET A 66 -0.32 -5.69 4.92
CA MET A 66 0.33 -4.50 5.50
C MET A 66 -0.61 -3.72 6.42
N ARG A 67 -1.90 -3.64 6.07
CA ARG A 67 -2.92 -2.92 6.85
C ARG A 67 -3.25 -3.63 8.15
N GLU A 68 -3.47 -4.95 8.10
CA GLU A 68 -3.92 -5.78 9.22
C GLU A 68 -2.78 -6.31 10.10
N ASP A 69 -1.52 -5.99 9.73
CA ASP A 69 -0.33 -6.51 10.43
C ASP A 69 -0.25 -8.05 10.38
N SER A 70 -0.34 -8.61 9.18
CA SER A 70 -0.29 -10.05 8.90
C SER A 70 1.10 -10.47 8.38
N PRO A 71 2.14 -10.54 9.25
CA PRO A 71 3.53 -10.70 8.83
C PRO A 71 3.82 -12.06 8.20
N LYS A 72 3.16 -13.13 8.65
CA LYS A 72 3.40 -14.47 8.13
C LYS A 72 2.83 -14.60 6.71
N VAL A 73 1.62 -14.07 6.49
CA VAL A 73 1.00 -14.01 5.16
C VAL A 73 1.80 -13.11 4.23
N ALA A 74 2.25 -11.94 4.70
CA ALA A 74 3.09 -11.05 3.91
C ALA A 74 4.38 -11.74 3.44
N ALA A 75 5.03 -12.54 4.29
CA ALA A 75 6.22 -13.29 3.93
C ALA A 75 5.94 -14.33 2.83
N VAL A 76 4.82 -15.07 2.93
CA VAL A 76 4.40 -16.05 1.91
C VAL A 76 4.09 -15.37 0.58
N LEU A 77 3.35 -14.25 0.61
CA LEU A 77 3.04 -13.49 -0.61
C LEU A 77 4.31 -12.95 -1.28
N LEU A 78 5.26 -12.39 -0.51
CA LEU A 78 6.53 -11.88 -1.04
C LEU A 78 7.40 -12.97 -1.62
N ALA A 79 7.28 -14.21 -1.18
CA ALA A 79 8.00 -15.35 -1.76
C ALA A 79 7.41 -15.81 -3.10
N SER A 80 6.18 -15.43 -3.44
CA SER A 80 5.53 -15.82 -4.68
C SER A 80 6.17 -15.13 -5.90
N PRO A 81 6.64 -15.87 -6.91
CA PRO A 81 7.21 -15.27 -8.12
C PRO A 81 6.17 -14.55 -8.99
N GLN A 82 4.88 -14.87 -8.82
CA GLN A 82 3.77 -14.29 -9.58
C GLN A 82 3.24 -13.00 -8.96
N LEU A 83 3.73 -12.62 -7.77
CA LEU A 83 3.26 -11.41 -7.09
C LEU A 83 3.65 -10.15 -7.85
N ASN A 84 2.66 -9.33 -8.17
CA ASN A 84 2.89 -7.94 -8.57
C ASN A 84 3.00 -7.08 -7.30
N ILE A 85 4.23 -6.73 -6.93
CA ILE A 85 4.53 -6.00 -5.70
C ILE A 85 3.97 -4.58 -5.69
N ASP A 86 3.75 -4.01 -6.87
CA ASP A 86 3.20 -2.67 -7.06
C ASP A 86 1.70 -2.67 -7.41
N ALA A 87 1.03 -3.83 -7.27
CA ALA A 87 -0.42 -3.89 -7.49
C ALA A 87 -1.16 -2.90 -6.57
N THR A 88 -2.10 -2.16 -7.15
CA THR A 88 -2.83 -1.12 -6.43
C THR A 88 -4.23 -1.56 -6.04
N ASN A 89 -4.74 -0.97 -4.95
CA ASN A 89 -6.17 -1.02 -4.65
C ASN A 89 -6.96 -0.04 -5.55
N ALA A 90 -8.28 0.03 -5.36
CA ALA A 90 -9.17 0.92 -6.12
C ALA A 90 -8.82 2.42 -5.98
N ALA A 91 -8.17 2.83 -4.90
CA ALA A 91 -7.68 4.19 -4.68
C ALA A 91 -6.30 4.44 -5.30
N GLY A 92 -5.70 3.46 -5.96
CA GLY A 92 -4.36 3.55 -6.54
C GLY A 92 -3.24 3.43 -5.51
N GLU A 93 -3.51 2.94 -4.31
CA GLU A 93 -2.52 2.76 -3.25
C GLU A 93 -1.81 1.41 -3.38
N THR A 94 -0.49 1.40 -3.18
CA THR A 94 0.36 0.20 -3.19
C THR A 94 0.57 -0.37 -1.78
N PRO A 95 1.00 -1.64 -1.66
CA PRO A 95 1.42 -2.21 -0.38
C PRO A 95 2.52 -1.39 0.31
N LEU A 96 3.48 -0.84 -0.46
CA LEU A 96 4.53 0.03 0.09
C LEU A 96 3.96 1.32 0.72
N MET A 97 2.93 1.92 0.11
CA MET A 97 2.25 3.08 0.69
C MET A 97 1.59 2.74 2.02
N MET A 98 0.94 1.58 2.12
CA MET A 98 0.31 1.13 3.37
C MET A 98 1.35 0.80 4.44
N ALA A 99 2.45 0.12 4.09
CA ALA A 99 3.56 -0.12 5.01
C ALA A 99 4.16 1.20 5.53
N ALA A 100 4.30 2.20 4.66
CA ALA A 100 4.78 3.53 5.01
C ALA A 100 3.83 4.26 5.96
N LEU A 101 2.52 4.26 5.69
CA LEU A 101 1.48 4.84 6.55
C LEU A 101 1.50 4.24 7.95
N LYS A 102 1.65 2.90 8.03
CA LYS A 102 1.67 2.16 9.29
C LYS A 102 3.02 2.24 10.03
N GLY A 103 4.03 2.92 9.48
CA GLY A 103 5.36 3.03 10.09
C GLY A 103 6.14 1.71 10.16
N ARG A 104 5.84 0.76 9.28
CA ARG A 104 6.42 -0.59 9.27
C ARG A 104 7.76 -0.60 8.56
N LEU A 105 8.82 -0.14 9.24
CA LEU A 105 10.16 0.03 8.65
C LEU A 105 10.70 -1.27 8.04
N ASP A 106 10.61 -2.39 8.74
CA ASP A 106 11.14 -3.68 8.26
C ASP A 106 10.42 -4.16 7.00
N TRP A 107 9.09 -4.01 6.95
CA TRP A 107 8.32 -4.34 5.76
C TRP A 107 8.61 -3.38 4.60
N THR A 108 8.79 -2.09 4.90
CA THR A 108 9.22 -1.11 3.90
C THR A 108 10.55 -1.50 3.27
N ARG A 109 11.55 -1.93 4.07
CA ARG A 109 12.82 -2.45 3.56
C ARG A 109 12.63 -3.67 2.66
N LYS A 110 11.91 -4.69 3.13
CA LYS A 110 11.65 -5.93 2.38
C LYS A 110 10.91 -5.66 1.05
N LEU A 111 9.93 -4.76 1.05
CA LEU A 111 9.20 -4.39 -0.16
C LEU A 111 10.13 -3.72 -1.17
N ILE A 112 10.97 -2.77 -0.73
CA ILE A 112 11.94 -2.10 -1.60
C ILE A 112 12.99 -3.10 -2.13
N GLU A 113 13.52 -3.98 -1.30
CA GLU A 113 14.48 -5.02 -1.69
C GLU A 113 13.88 -5.99 -2.71
N ARG A 114 12.57 -6.26 -2.62
CA ARG A 114 11.81 -7.08 -3.58
C ARG A 114 11.44 -6.33 -4.86
N GLY A 115 11.79 -5.02 -4.96
CA GLY A 115 11.63 -4.21 -6.16
C GLY A 115 10.41 -3.29 -6.17
N ALA A 116 9.76 -3.05 -5.02
CA ALA A 116 8.67 -2.08 -4.94
C ALA A 116 9.14 -0.66 -5.31
N LYS A 117 8.37 0.02 -6.14
CA LYS A 117 8.67 1.38 -6.59
C LYS A 117 8.47 2.38 -5.46
N VAL A 118 9.53 3.11 -5.13
CA VAL A 118 9.49 4.20 -4.12
C VAL A 118 8.82 5.47 -4.64
N GLN A 119 8.59 5.56 -5.95
CA GLN A 119 7.93 6.68 -6.62
C GLN A 119 6.80 6.21 -7.52
N LYS A 120 5.74 6.99 -7.59
CA LYS A 120 4.70 6.90 -8.60
C LYS A 120 4.03 8.28 -8.80
N PRO A 121 3.41 8.55 -9.93
CA PRO A 121 2.61 9.76 -10.13
C PRO A 121 1.46 9.86 -9.12
N GLY A 122 1.14 11.07 -8.70
CA GLY A 122 0.11 11.35 -7.71
C GLY A 122 0.55 10.96 -6.29
N TRP A 123 -0.36 10.38 -5.51
CA TRP A 123 0.00 9.86 -4.19
C TRP A 123 1.13 8.83 -4.29
N SER A 124 2.15 8.99 -3.49
CA SER A 124 3.41 8.24 -3.52
C SER A 124 3.82 7.85 -2.09
N PRO A 125 4.61 6.79 -1.87
CA PRO A 125 5.00 6.31 -0.55
C PRO A 125 5.54 7.40 0.39
N VAL A 126 6.25 8.40 -0.15
CA VAL A 126 6.82 9.50 0.65
C VAL A 126 5.76 10.39 1.31
N HIS A 127 4.59 10.57 0.69
CA HIS A 127 3.48 11.32 1.30
C HIS A 127 2.95 10.60 2.55
N TYR A 128 2.80 9.28 2.46
CA TYR A 128 2.34 8.44 3.57
C TYR A 128 3.40 8.37 4.69
N ALA A 129 4.67 8.20 4.31
CA ALA A 129 5.79 8.21 5.27
C ALA A 129 5.90 9.53 6.03
N ALA A 130 5.61 10.66 5.37
CA ALA A 130 5.62 11.98 6.00
C ALA A 130 4.59 12.12 7.15
N THR A 131 3.50 11.32 7.11
CA THR A 131 2.49 11.30 8.17
C THR A 131 2.75 10.24 9.24
N SER A 132 3.66 9.32 8.98
CA SER A 132 4.00 8.22 9.89
C SER A 132 4.75 8.72 11.12
N PRO A 133 4.56 8.09 12.29
CA PRO A 133 5.36 8.39 13.47
C PRO A 133 6.83 7.94 13.34
N ASN A 134 7.13 7.09 12.36
CA ASN A 134 8.48 6.57 12.13
C ASN A 134 9.23 7.41 11.09
N THR A 135 10.00 8.40 11.56
CA THR A 135 10.80 9.28 10.69
C THR A 135 11.98 8.56 10.01
N GLU A 136 12.46 7.45 10.56
CA GLU A 136 13.51 6.63 9.92
C GLU A 136 12.99 6.02 8.60
N LEU A 137 11.71 5.66 8.55
CA LEU A 137 11.07 5.18 7.34
C LEU A 137 11.01 6.28 6.26
N LEU A 138 10.67 7.51 6.65
CA LEU A 138 10.71 8.67 5.74
C LEU A 138 12.12 8.89 5.21
N ALA A 139 13.14 8.85 6.08
CA ALA A 139 14.55 8.97 5.69
C ALA A 139 14.93 7.85 4.69
N LEU A 140 14.55 6.60 4.98
CA LEU A 140 14.81 5.46 4.10
C LEU A 140 14.26 5.69 2.68
N LEU A 141 13.02 6.15 2.55
CA LEU A 141 12.42 6.40 1.23
C LEU A 141 13.16 7.50 0.47
N LEU A 142 13.55 8.59 1.16
CA LEU A 142 14.35 9.67 0.57
C LEU A 142 15.71 9.16 0.13
N ASP A 143 16.40 8.35 0.94
CA ASP A 143 17.70 7.75 0.63
C ASP A 143 17.61 6.75 -0.56
N ARG A 144 16.41 6.20 -0.82
CA ARG A 144 16.14 5.34 -1.99
C ARG A 144 15.61 6.13 -3.20
N GLY A 145 15.73 7.45 -3.16
CA GLY A 145 15.45 8.34 -4.29
C GLY A 145 13.98 8.75 -4.41
N ALA A 146 13.16 8.63 -3.35
CA ALA A 146 11.84 9.23 -3.37
C ALA A 146 11.95 10.75 -3.56
N ASN A 147 11.11 11.31 -4.45
CA ASN A 147 11.07 12.75 -4.67
C ASN A 147 10.54 13.46 -3.41
N ILE A 148 11.39 14.28 -2.78
CA ILE A 148 11.06 15.01 -1.55
C ILE A 148 9.92 16.00 -1.75
N ASP A 149 9.75 16.52 -2.96
CA ASP A 149 8.72 17.48 -3.36
C ASP A 149 7.68 16.85 -4.30
N ALA A 150 7.46 15.53 -4.20
CA ALA A 150 6.44 14.84 -4.96
C ALA A 150 5.08 15.54 -4.81
N ARG A 151 4.32 15.63 -5.93
CA ARG A 151 3.02 16.31 -5.95
C ARG A 151 1.89 15.28 -5.99
N ALA A 152 1.06 15.29 -4.96
CA ALA A 152 -0.19 14.53 -4.94
C ALA A 152 -1.22 15.12 -5.94
N PRO A 153 -2.36 14.45 -6.21
CA PRO A 153 -3.38 15.00 -7.12
C PRO A 153 -3.91 16.38 -6.71
N ASP A 154 -4.01 16.65 -5.41
CA ASP A 154 -4.40 17.94 -4.85
C ASP A 154 -3.22 18.92 -4.71
N MET A 155 -2.11 18.63 -5.39
CA MET A 155 -0.87 19.39 -5.36
C MET A 155 -0.18 19.45 -3.97
N SER A 156 -0.64 18.68 -2.99
CA SER A 156 0.04 18.56 -1.70
C SER A 156 1.42 17.93 -1.83
N THR A 157 2.39 18.45 -1.07
CA THR A 157 3.75 17.89 -0.96
C THR A 157 3.90 17.03 0.30
N PRO A 158 4.94 16.18 0.41
CA PRO A 158 5.25 15.47 1.66
C PRO A 158 5.41 16.41 2.86
N LEU A 159 5.98 17.61 2.66
CA LEU A 159 6.09 18.62 3.72
C LEU A 159 4.70 19.08 4.21
N MET A 160 3.77 19.34 3.29
CA MET A 160 2.40 19.68 3.64
C MET A 160 1.68 18.56 4.39
N MET A 161 1.92 17.31 3.99
CA MET A 161 1.38 16.13 4.68
C MET A 161 1.96 15.99 6.09
N ALA A 162 3.27 16.19 6.26
CA ALA A 162 3.92 16.18 7.57
C ALA A 162 3.35 17.27 8.49
N VAL A 163 3.15 18.49 7.98
CA VAL A 163 2.57 19.59 8.73
C VAL A 163 1.14 19.27 9.19
N ARG A 164 0.31 18.73 8.32
CA ARG A 164 -1.09 18.43 8.67
C ARG A 164 -1.24 17.26 9.61
N PHE A 165 -0.57 16.16 9.33
CA PHE A 165 -0.88 14.85 9.90
C PHE A 165 0.32 14.16 10.56
N GLY A 166 1.54 14.62 10.25
CA GLY A 166 2.77 14.00 10.72
C GLY A 166 3.29 14.58 12.05
N PRO A 167 4.33 13.95 12.59
CA PRO A 167 5.07 14.48 13.73
C PRO A 167 5.99 15.65 13.30
N GLU A 168 6.35 16.51 14.27
CA GLU A 168 7.27 17.63 14.03
C GLU A 168 8.62 17.16 13.45
N ASP A 169 9.09 15.98 13.86
CA ASP A 169 10.35 15.41 13.39
C ASP A 169 10.33 15.08 11.90
N SER A 170 9.17 14.71 11.32
CA SER A 170 9.02 14.57 9.86
C SER A 170 9.18 15.93 9.17
N VAL A 171 8.60 17.00 9.72
CA VAL A 171 8.77 18.37 9.20
C VAL A 171 10.24 18.77 9.23
N LYS A 172 10.90 18.58 10.38
CA LYS A 172 12.33 18.88 10.54
C LYS A 172 13.21 18.08 9.56
N LEU A 173 12.91 16.79 9.39
CA LEU A 173 13.66 15.92 8.47
C LEU A 173 13.53 16.41 7.03
N LEU A 174 12.31 16.66 6.57
CA LEU A 174 12.04 17.15 5.21
C LEU A 174 12.76 18.48 4.94
N LEU A 175 12.65 19.44 5.88
CA LEU A 175 13.32 20.73 5.74
C LEU A 175 14.86 20.60 5.74
N ARG A 176 15.44 19.78 6.61
CA ARG A 176 16.89 19.50 6.60
C ARG A 176 17.37 18.85 5.31
N ARG A 177 16.50 18.10 4.66
CA ARG A 177 16.77 17.43 3.37
C ARG A 177 16.44 18.30 2.16
N GLY A 178 16.02 19.57 2.37
CA GLY A 178 15.84 20.57 1.32
C GLY A 178 14.44 20.57 0.69
N ALA A 179 13.40 20.11 1.41
CA ALA A 179 12.02 20.25 0.94
C ALA A 179 11.65 21.72 0.72
N GLU A 180 11.04 22.01 -0.43
CA GLU A 180 10.67 23.37 -0.82
C GLU A 180 9.43 23.85 -0.05
N LYS A 181 9.58 24.98 0.68
CA LYS A 181 8.54 25.55 1.54
C LYS A 181 7.49 26.33 0.77
N SER A 182 7.87 26.89 -0.37
CA SER A 182 7.06 27.87 -1.14
C SER A 182 5.98 27.20 -1.99
N TYR A 183 6.00 25.88 -2.15
CA TYR A 183 4.97 25.19 -2.91
C TYR A 183 3.59 25.44 -2.32
N ILE A 184 2.62 25.59 -3.22
CA ILE A 184 1.19 25.70 -2.91
C ILE A 184 0.44 24.48 -3.39
N ASN A 185 -0.61 24.09 -2.67
CA ASN A 185 -1.55 23.06 -3.09
C ASN A 185 -2.64 23.65 -4.01
N GLU A 186 -3.63 22.87 -4.43
CA GLU A 186 -4.74 23.31 -5.29
C GLU A 186 -5.62 24.40 -4.65
N ARG A 187 -5.54 24.58 -3.31
CA ARG A 187 -6.24 25.65 -2.56
C ARG A 187 -5.40 26.91 -2.40
N ASN A 188 -4.28 27.02 -3.12
CA ASN A 188 -3.29 28.09 -3.00
C ASN A 188 -2.74 28.27 -1.57
N VAL A 189 -2.56 27.17 -0.82
CA VAL A 189 -2.12 27.17 0.58
C VAL A 189 -0.73 26.54 0.65
N THR A 190 0.19 27.23 1.34
CA THR A 190 1.56 26.76 1.64
C THR A 190 1.59 25.87 2.90
N ALA A 191 2.74 25.23 3.15
CA ALA A 191 2.96 24.48 4.40
C ALA A 191 2.82 25.38 5.65
N ALA A 192 3.29 26.63 5.60
CA ALA A 192 3.18 27.58 6.70
C ALA A 192 1.70 27.97 6.97
N GLU A 193 0.92 28.22 5.93
CA GLU A 193 -0.51 28.50 6.06
C GLU A 193 -1.29 27.30 6.59
N LEU A 194 -0.94 26.07 6.16
CA LEU A 194 -1.52 24.84 6.74
C LEU A 194 -1.23 24.74 8.24
N ALA A 195 -0.02 25.12 8.68
CA ALA A 195 0.34 25.14 10.09
C ALA A 195 -0.51 26.15 10.89
N ARG A 196 -0.77 27.35 10.32
CA ARG A 196 -1.67 28.35 10.93
C ARG A 196 -3.09 27.85 11.04
N ASN A 197 -3.62 27.26 9.95
CA ASN A 197 -4.99 26.77 9.87
C ASN A 197 -5.24 25.52 10.75
N ALA A 198 -4.21 24.74 11.03
CA ALA A 198 -4.28 23.57 11.91
C ALA A 198 -3.94 23.88 13.37
N ASP A 199 -3.79 25.17 13.73
CA ASP A 199 -3.36 25.65 15.05
C ASP A 199 -2.00 25.08 15.51
N LYS A 200 -1.14 24.72 14.54
CA LYS A 200 0.23 24.22 14.76
C LYS A 200 1.26 25.35 14.64
N ARG A 201 0.97 26.50 15.25
CA ARG A 201 1.79 27.73 15.12
C ARG A 201 3.23 27.55 15.56
N TRP A 202 3.52 26.57 16.42
CA TRP A 202 4.89 26.25 16.81
C TRP A 202 5.78 25.76 15.65
N LEU A 203 5.16 25.28 14.54
CA LEU A 203 5.89 24.90 13.34
C LEU A 203 6.33 26.09 12.49
N LEU A 204 5.72 27.29 12.67
CA LEU A 204 5.99 28.45 11.81
C LEU A 204 7.47 28.85 11.85
N ARG A 205 8.13 28.77 13.02
CA ARG A 205 9.58 29.02 13.16
C ARG A 205 10.46 28.14 12.27
N LEU A 206 9.93 27.03 11.77
CA LEU A 206 10.64 26.12 10.86
C LEU A 206 10.27 26.39 9.39
N LEU A 207 9.07 26.89 9.16
CA LEU A 207 8.45 27.01 7.83
C LEU A 207 8.63 28.42 7.23
N GLU A 208 8.84 29.43 8.04
CA GLU A 208 9.19 30.81 7.67
C GLU A 208 10.69 30.98 7.64
#